data_5b442f539612f324aada379a6d050e39
#
_entry.id   5b442f539612f324aada379a6d050e39
#
_cell.length_a   1.000
_cell.length_b   1.000
_cell.length_c   1.000
_cell.angle_alpha   90.00
_cell.angle_beta   90.00
_cell.angle_gamma   90.00
#
_symmetry.space_group_name_H-M   'P 1'
#
loop_
_entity.id
_entity.type
_entity.pdbx_description
1 polymer ?
#
loop_
_entity_poly.entity_id
_entity_poly.type
_entity_poly.pdbx_seq_one_letter_code
_entity_poly.pdbx_strand_id
1 'polypeptide(L)'
;MKANLRKLIGTAVLGLAMFSNDIPAWAGQRLLTEVTVGTSSASGTMLGARYSTDKQQYIGCWLYENRSEEFIGCAAQDKTGKSFICYSRDPRWVTVVKAMTDSSYISVEANANGPCTSLTIENHSSHLR
;
A
#
# COMPACT_ATOMS: atom_id res chain seq x y z
N MET A 1 81.62 -21.99 -16.37
CA MET A 1 80.59 -21.29 -17.14
C MET A 1 79.42 -21.00 -16.21
N LYS A 2 79.12 -19.70 -15.99
CA LYS A 2 78.13 -19.26 -15.02
C LYS A 2 76.78 -19.00 -15.69
N ALA A 3 75.74 -19.74 -15.32
CA ALA A 3 74.40 -19.51 -15.80
C ALA A 3 73.68 -18.54 -14.81
N ASN A 4 73.31 -17.37 -15.29
CA ASN A 4 72.55 -16.39 -14.52
C ASN A 4 71.07 -16.72 -14.56
N LEU A 5 70.52 -17.13 -13.40
CA LEU A 5 69.13 -17.35 -13.20
C LEU A 5 68.46 -16.00 -12.80
N ARG A 6 67.83 -15.31 -13.76
CA ARG A 6 67.04 -14.10 -13.47
C ARG A 6 65.70 -14.53 -12.92
N LYS A 7 65.51 -14.17 -11.66
CA LYS A 7 64.20 -14.28 -10.95
C LYS A 7 63.22 -13.33 -11.59
N LEU A 8 62.17 -13.88 -12.23
CA LEU A 8 60.96 -13.17 -12.58
C LEU A 8 60.06 -13.12 -11.35
N ILE A 9 59.99 -11.97 -10.71
CA ILE A 9 59.00 -11.70 -9.63
C ILE A 9 57.74 -11.24 -10.33
N GLY A 10 56.78 -12.16 -10.48
CA GLY A 10 55.42 -11.85 -10.91
C GLY A 10 54.66 -11.27 -9.78
N THR A 11 54.32 -9.98 -9.86
CA THR A 11 53.42 -9.31 -8.94
C THR A 11 52.00 -9.70 -9.28
N ALA A 12 51.41 -10.62 -8.52
CA ALA A 12 50.01 -10.94 -8.62
C ALA A 12 49.24 -9.80 -7.94
N VAL A 13 48.62 -8.94 -8.70
CA VAL A 13 47.61 -7.97 -8.25
C VAL A 13 46.33 -8.72 -7.99
N LEU A 14 46.08 -9.06 -6.73
CA LEU A 14 44.75 -9.52 -6.30
C LEU A 14 43.80 -8.32 -6.36
N GLY A 15 43.03 -8.26 -7.45
CA GLY A 15 41.88 -7.37 -7.52
C GLY A 15 40.77 -7.87 -6.56
N LEU A 16 40.63 -7.21 -5.41
CA LEU A 16 39.44 -7.33 -4.59
C LEU A 16 38.27 -6.72 -5.39
N ALA A 17 37.52 -7.59 -6.06
CA ALA A 17 36.19 -7.23 -6.52
C ALA A 17 35.31 -7.06 -5.26
N MET A 18 35.15 -5.81 -4.83
CA MET A 18 34.12 -5.44 -3.86
C MET A 18 32.79 -5.63 -4.58
N PHE A 19 32.15 -6.77 -4.37
CA PHE A 19 30.73 -6.91 -4.64
C PHE A 19 30.03 -6.04 -3.62
N SER A 20 29.76 -4.79 -3.98
CA SER A 20 28.76 -3.98 -3.31
C SER A 20 27.42 -4.67 -3.56
N ASN A 21 27.04 -5.55 -2.64
CA ASN A 21 25.66 -5.93 -2.52
C ASN A 21 24.92 -4.65 -2.13
N ASP A 22 24.40 -3.94 -3.11
CA ASP A 22 23.40 -2.89 -2.91
C ASP A 22 22.16 -3.59 -2.34
N ILE A 23 22.20 -3.85 -1.03
CA ILE A 23 21.01 -4.19 -0.27
C ILE A 23 20.21 -2.89 -0.26
N PRO A 24 19.07 -2.82 -0.96
CA PRO A 24 18.23 -1.63 -0.87
C PRO A 24 17.92 -1.42 0.62
N ALA A 25 18.37 -0.31 1.17
CA ALA A 25 18.09 0.06 2.54
C ALA A 25 16.60 0.42 2.62
N TRP A 26 15.76 -0.58 2.81
CA TRP A 26 14.35 -0.40 3.09
C TRP A 26 14.24 0.08 4.54
N ALA A 27 14.26 1.39 4.71
CA ALA A 27 14.05 2.01 6.01
C ALA A 27 12.56 1.90 6.35
N GLY A 28 12.20 0.88 7.11
CA GLY A 28 10.86 0.71 7.67
C GLY A 28 10.12 -0.54 7.22
N GLN A 29 9.17 -0.95 8.04
CA GLN A 29 8.26 -2.05 7.71
C GLN A 29 7.20 -1.57 6.72
N ARG A 30 7.03 -2.29 5.61
CA ARG A 30 6.01 -2.03 4.61
C ARG A 30 4.84 -2.98 4.81
N LEU A 31 3.66 -2.43 5.05
CA LEU A 31 2.41 -3.18 5.18
C LEU A 31 1.50 -2.87 3.99
N LEU A 32 1.56 -3.69 2.96
CA LEU A 32 0.54 -3.70 1.90
C LEU A 32 -0.49 -4.77 2.25
N THR A 33 -1.67 -4.33 2.65
CA THR A 33 -2.75 -5.23 3.05
C THR A 33 -3.68 -5.44 1.87
N GLU A 34 -3.92 -6.69 1.50
CA GLU A 34 -4.95 -7.04 0.53
C GLU A 34 -6.32 -6.57 1.00
N VAL A 35 -7.21 -6.31 0.07
CA VAL A 35 -8.59 -5.95 0.39
C VAL A 35 -9.34 -7.18 0.89
N THR A 36 -9.97 -7.02 2.02
CA THR A 36 -10.85 -8.02 2.62
C THR A 36 -12.27 -7.47 2.72
N VAL A 37 -13.25 -8.21 2.26
CA VAL A 37 -14.67 -7.85 2.33
C VAL A 37 -15.40 -8.85 3.22
N GLY A 38 -15.88 -8.38 4.37
CA GLY A 38 -16.73 -9.11 5.31
C GLY A 38 -18.22 -9.04 4.92
N THR A 39 -19.10 -9.36 5.86
CA THR A 39 -20.56 -9.25 5.67
C THR A 39 -21.03 -7.80 5.77
N SER A 40 -20.43 -7.03 6.68
CA SER A 40 -20.78 -5.63 6.96
C SER A 40 -19.55 -4.72 7.08
N SER A 41 -18.42 -5.14 6.55
CA SER A 41 -17.17 -4.41 6.66
C SER A 41 -16.27 -4.64 5.47
N ALA A 42 -15.35 -3.71 5.22
CA ALA A 42 -14.25 -3.88 4.29
C ALA A 42 -12.99 -3.21 4.83
N SER A 43 -11.83 -3.76 4.53
CA SER A 43 -10.56 -3.15 4.92
C SER A 43 -9.44 -3.52 3.93
N GLY A 44 -8.41 -2.68 3.88
CA GLY A 44 -7.24 -2.88 3.06
C GLY A 44 -6.47 -1.58 2.81
N THR A 45 -5.32 -1.69 2.15
CA THR A 45 -4.58 -0.51 1.70
C THR A 45 -4.88 -0.21 0.24
N MET A 46 -5.00 1.06 -0.13
CA MET A 46 -5.20 1.47 -1.53
C MET A 46 -4.04 1.00 -2.40
N LEU A 47 -2.80 1.09 -1.92
CA LEU A 47 -1.63 0.55 -2.62
C LEU A 47 -1.66 -0.98 -2.73
N GLY A 48 -2.11 -1.70 -1.69
CA GLY A 48 -2.27 -3.16 -1.73
C GLY A 48 -3.24 -3.58 -2.83
N ALA A 49 -4.38 -2.91 -2.92
CA ALA A 49 -5.35 -3.12 -3.99
C ALA A 49 -4.74 -2.84 -5.38
N ARG A 50 -4.08 -1.68 -5.56
CA ARG A 50 -3.49 -1.26 -6.84
C ARG A 50 -2.42 -2.21 -7.37
N TYR A 51 -1.63 -2.80 -6.48
CA TYR A 51 -0.53 -3.71 -6.84
C TYR A 51 -0.90 -5.19 -6.70
N SER A 52 -2.18 -5.49 -6.48
CA SER A 52 -2.66 -6.88 -6.47
C SER A 52 -2.48 -7.53 -7.85
N THR A 53 -2.17 -8.80 -7.86
CA THR A 53 -1.96 -9.57 -9.10
C THR A 53 -3.28 -9.97 -9.78
N ASP A 54 -4.38 -10.00 -9.03
CA ASP A 54 -5.71 -10.41 -9.51
C ASP A 54 -6.42 -9.33 -10.34
N LYS A 55 -5.99 -8.06 -10.26
CA LYS A 55 -6.56 -6.90 -10.97
C LYS A 55 -8.06 -6.65 -10.70
N GLN A 56 -8.59 -7.20 -9.63
CA GLN A 56 -9.99 -7.05 -9.24
C GLN A 56 -10.16 -6.22 -7.97
N GLN A 57 -9.15 -6.28 -7.07
CA GLN A 57 -9.23 -5.59 -5.79
C GLN A 57 -9.28 -4.07 -5.97
N TYR A 58 -10.17 -3.45 -5.24
CA TYR A 58 -10.17 -2.01 -5.02
C TYR A 58 -10.71 -1.69 -3.63
N ILE A 59 -10.29 -0.57 -3.06
CA ILE A 59 -10.85 0.03 -1.87
C ILE A 59 -10.66 1.54 -1.95
N GLY A 60 -11.66 2.29 -1.53
CA GLY A 60 -11.59 3.75 -1.52
C GLY A 60 -12.88 4.37 -1.03
N CYS A 61 -12.78 5.66 -0.72
CA CYS A 61 -13.94 6.48 -0.42
C CYS A 61 -13.93 7.70 -1.35
N TRP A 62 -15.09 8.27 -1.60
CA TRP A 62 -15.25 9.49 -2.38
C TRP A 62 -16.18 10.46 -1.68
N LEU A 63 -16.02 11.70 -1.99
CA LEU A 63 -16.90 12.77 -1.57
C LEU A 63 -17.76 13.19 -2.76
N TYR A 64 -19.05 13.26 -2.54
CA TYR A 64 -20.00 13.88 -3.46
C TYR A 64 -20.55 15.16 -2.81
N GLU A 65 -20.47 16.25 -3.55
CA GLU A 65 -20.94 17.57 -3.11
C GLU A 65 -21.64 18.26 -4.28
N ASN A 66 -22.83 18.75 -4.03
CA ASN A 66 -23.55 19.67 -4.92
C ASN A 66 -24.19 20.80 -4.10
N ARG A 67 -24.99 21.64 -4.71
CA ARG A 67 -25.62 22.80 -4.05
C ARG A 67 -26.56 22.45 -2.89
N SER A 68 -27.09 21.25 -2.85
CA SER A 68 -28.16 20.83 -1.94
C SER A 68 -27.79 19.66 -1.04
N GLU A 69 -26.77 18.91 -1.36
CA GLU A 69 -26.38 17.74 -0.58
C GLU A 69 -24.87 17.46 -0.66
N GLU A 70 -24.37 16.97 0.46
CA GLU A 70 -23.01 16.45 0.60
C GLU A 70 -23.11 15.07 1.25
N PHE A 71 -22.42 14.09 0.67
CA PHE A 71 -22.27 12.78 1.29
C PHE A 71 -20.97 12.14 0.88
N ILE A 72 -20.52 11.19 1.70
CA ILE A 72 -19.41 10.31 1.35
C ILE A 72 -19.95 8.94 0.95
N GLY A 73 -19.24 8.27 0.06
CA GLY A 73 -19.40 6.86 -0.22
C GLY A 73 -18.07 6.14 -0.04
N CYS A 74 -18.11 4.91 0.44
CA CYS A 74 -16.96 4.03 0.47
C CYS A 74 -17.30 2.71 -0.22
N ALA A 75 -16.40 2.19 -1.04
CA ALA A 75 -16.56 0.92 -1.70
C ALA A 75 -15.28 0.10 -1.70
N ALA A 76 -15.45 -1.20 -1.73
CA ALA A 76 -14.35 -2.16 -1.82
C ALA A 76 -14.77 -3.41 -2.60
N GLN A 77 -13.79 -4.09 -3.18
CA GLN A 77 -13.94 -5.44 -3.73
C GLN A 77 -12.68 -6.23 -3.40
N ASP A 78 -12.86 -7.45 -2.93
CA ASP A 78 -11.75 -8.36 -2.65
C ASP A 78 -11.37 -9.20 -3.89
N LYS A 79 -10.32 -10.00 -3.73
CA LYS A 79 -9.80 -10.86 -4.82
C LYS A 79 -10.76 -11.96 -5.28
N THR A 80 -11.84 -12.23 -4.54
CA THR A 80 -12.88 -13.19 -4.94
C THR A 80 -14.03 -12.53 -5.69
N GLY A 81 -14.01 -11.20 -5.82
CA GLY A 81 -15.08 -10.41 -6.43
C GLY A 81 -16.21 -10.04 -5.46
N LYS A 82 -16.06 -10.35 -4.16
CA LYS A 82 -17.02 -9.92 -3.15
C LYS A 82 -16.91 -8.42 -2.96
N SER A 83 -18.05 -7.73 -3.05
CA SER A 83 -18.11 -6.27 -3.02
C SER A 83 -18.76 -5.75 -1.74
N PHE A 84 -18.37 -4.55 -1.38
CA PHE A 84 -18.92 -3.77 -0.26
C PHE A 84 -19.17 -2.34 -0.73
N ILE A 85 -20.24 -1.74 -0.29
CA ILE A 85 -20.52 -0.32 -0.51
C ILE A 85 -21.35 0.24 0.65
N CYS A 86 -21.05 1.46 1.06
CA CYS A 86 -21.87 2.19 2.01
C CYS A 86 -21.79 3.71 1.78
N TYR A 87 -22.73 4.44 2.39
CA TYR A 87 -22.83 5.90 2.28
C TYR A 87 -23.06 6.54 3.64
N SER A 88 -22.59 7.77 3.80
CA SER A 88 -22.85 8.57 5.00
C SER A 88 -23.03 10.05 4.65
N ARG A 89 -23.97 10.71 5.36
CA ARG A 89 -24.17 12.17 5.32
C ARG A 89 -23.63 12.87 6.56
N ASP A 90 -22.90 12.15 7.42
CA ASP A 90 -22.29 12.73 8.60
C ASP A 90 -21.12 13.65 8.19
N PRO A 91 -21.21 14.96 8.45
CA PRO A 91 -20.17 15.91 8.01
C PRO A 91 -18.80 15.66 8.65
N ARG A 92 -18.73 14.92 9.78
CA ARG A 92 -17.45 14.55 10.41
C ARG A 92 -16.61 13.64 9.48
N TRP A 93 -17.26 12.83 8.67
CA TRP A 93 -16.57 11.90 7.78
C TRP A 93 -16.02 12.56 6.54
N VAL A 94 -16.58 13.69 6.14
CA VAL A 94 -16.03 14.51 5.04
C VAL A 94 -14.58 14.90 5.33
N THR A 95 -14.29 15.33 6.57
CA THR A 95 -12.92 15.67 6.99
C THR A 95 -12.00 14.44 6.94
N VAL A 96 -12.50 13.28 7.37
CA VAL A 96 -11.74 12.02 7.35
C VAL A 96 -11.42 11.61 5.90
N VAL A 97 -12.39 11.67 5.00
CA VAL A 97 -12.19 11.32 3.57
C VAL A 97 -11.25 12.31 2.88
N LYS A 98 -11.33 13.61 3.19
CA LYS A 98 -10.39 14.62 2.66
C LYS A 98 -8.94 14.41 3.12
N ALA A 99 -8.71 13.68 4.20
CA ALA A 99 -7.37 13.34 4.69
C ALA A 99 -6.77 12.09 4.02
N MET A 100 -7.51 11.38 3.16
CA MET A 100 -7.01 10.20 2.45
C MET A 100 -5.87 10.55 1.49
N THR A 101 -4.94 9.62 1.38
CA THR A 101 -3.86 9.63 0.37
C THR A 101 -3.92 8.33 -0.43
N ASP A 102 -3.16 8.23 -1.49
CA ASP A 102 -3.05 7.02 -2.32
C ASP A 102 -2.47 5.80 -1.58
N SER A 103 -1.83 6.03 -0.44
CA SER A 103 -1.24 5.00 0.43
C SER A 103 -2.03 4.73 1.71
N SER A 104 -3.21 5.30 1.87
CA SER A 104 -4.03 5.09 3.06
C SER A 104 -4.44 3.63 3.24
N TYR A 105 -4.41 3.17 4.49
CA TYR A 105 -5.21 2.03 4.91
C TYR A 105 -6.62 2.51 5.25
N ILE A 106 -7.60 1.76 4.83
CA ILE A 106 -9.03 2.06 5.03
C ILE A 106 -9.66 0.87 5.74
N SER A 107 -10.43 1.14 6.78
CA SER A 107 -11.36 0.19 7.39
C SER A 107 -12.72 0.85 7.52
N VAL A 108 -13.73 0.23 6.98
CA VAL A 108 -15.09 0.76 6.94
C VAL A 108 -16.11 -0.31 7.32
N GLU A 109 -17.10 0.08 8.08
CA GLU A 109 -18.21 -0.78 8.49
C GLU A 109 -19.54 -0.13 8.10
N ALA A 110 -20.57 -0.95 7.92
CA ALA A 110 -21.90 -0.52 7.57
C ALA A 110 -22.97 -1.38 8.24
N ASN A 111 -24.16 -0.82 8.40
CA ASN A 111 -25.35 -1.61 8.66
C ASN A 111 -25.75 -2.42 7.42
N ALA A 112 -26.48 -3.51 7.61
CA ALA A 112 -26.83 -4.50 6.59
C ALA A 112 -27.49 -3.92 5.30
N ASN A 113 -27.95 -2.66 5.34
CA ASN A 113 -28.72 -2.03 4.24
C ASN A 113 -28.26 -0.60 3.91
N GLY A 114 -26.98 -0.26 4.09
CA GLY A 114 -26.47 0.94 3.45
C GLY A 114 -25.69 1.98 4.25
N PRO A 115 -26.17 2.53 5.40
CA PRO A 115 -25.38 3.56 6.07
C PRO A 115 -24.04 3.03 6.60
N CYS A 116 -22.95 3.73 6.29
CA CYS A 116 -21.69 3.47 6.96
C CYS A 116 -21.82 3.79 8.44
N THR A 117 -21.26 2.96 9.31
CA THR A 117 -21.32 3.10 10.77
C THR A 117 -19.97 3.39 11.40
N SER A 118 -18.89 3.02 10.75
CA SER A 118 -17.51 3.29 11.17
C SER A 118 -16.63 3.52 9.97
N LEU A 119 -15.68 4.46 10.08
CA LEU A 119 -14.67 4.72 9.07
C LEU A 119 -13.36 5.07 9.76
N THR A 120 -12.32 4.29 9.49
CA THR A 120 -10.95 4.54 9.91
C THR A 120 -10.06 4.74 8.69
N ILE A 121 -9.27 5.80 8.69
CA ILE A 121 -8.23 6.06 7.71
C ILE A 121 -6.90 6.15 8.44
N GLU A 122 -5.93 5.36 8.02
CA GLU A 122 -4.58 5.39 8.58
C GLU A 122 -3.58 5.86 7.53
N ASN A 123 -2.85 6.91 7.86
CA ASN A 123 -1.80 7.49 7.03
C ASN A 123 -0.48 7.45 7.80
N HIS A 124 0.27 6.39 7.69
CA HIS A 124 1.59 6.30 8.30
C HIS A 124 2.62 5.60 7.40
N SER A 125 3.88 5.75 7.75
CA SER A 125 5.00 5.38 6.88
C SER A 125 5.05 3.90 6.48
N SER A 126 4.43 3.01 7.25
CA SER A 126 4.34 1.59 6.89
C SER A 126 3.46 1.30 5.68
N HIS A 127 2.60 2.24 5.28
CA HIS A 127 1.75 2.14 4.10
C HIS A 127 2.34 2.85 2.87
N LEU A 128 3.47 3.55 3.02
CA LEU A 128 4.15 4.22 1.91
C LEU A 128 4.90 3.22 1.02
N ARG A 129 5.16 3.67 -0.18
CA ARG A 129 5.87 2.91 -1.21
C ARG A 129 7.38 3.02 -1.05
#